data_d2b16acbe37ce2bb291449dfec35d7eb
#
_entry.id   d2b16acbe37ce2bb291449dfec35d7eb
#
_cell.length_a   1.000
_cell.length_b   1.000
_cell.length_c   1.000
_cell.angle_alpha   90.00
_cell.angle_beta   90.00
_cell.angle_gamma   90.00
#
_symmetry.space_group_name_H-M   'P 1'
#
loop_
_entity.id
_entity.type
_entity.pdbx_description
1 polymer ?
#
loop_
_entity_poly.entity_id
_entity_poly.type
_entity_poly.pdbx_seq_one_letter_code
_entity_poly.pdbx_strand_id
1 'polypeptide(L)'
;MAEIELQNIAHSYNPQAADKTYALDPFNMTWIDGGRYAILGPSGCGKTTMLNIMSGIVQPSEGKLLFDGVDVTTLSTSERNIAQVFQFPVIYGTMTVEQNLAFPLVCRNYEKFVIDAKVQEVA
;
A
#
# COMPACT_ATOMS: atom_id res chain seq x y z
N MET A 1 -5.10 -12.80 -2.26
CA MET A 1 -5.56 -11.42 -2.02
C MET A 1 -6.22 -11.37 -0.66
N ALA A 2 -6.60 -10.19 -0.19
CA ALA A 2 -7.14 -10.02 1.15
C ALA A 2 -8.37 -9.12 1.12
N GLU A 3 -9.31 -9.34 2.04
CA GLU A 3 -10.33 -8.35 2.36
C GLU A 3 -9.65 -7.19 3.09
N ILE A 4 -9.91 -5.97 2.66
CA ILE A 4 -9.34 -4.77 3.24
C ILE A 4 -10.45 -3.97 3.91
N GLU A 5 -10.33 -3.73 5.20
CA GLU A 5 -11.28 -2.96 5.98
C GLU A 5 -10.62 -1.72 6.58
N LEU A 6 -11.20 -0.57 6.29
CA LEU A 6 -10.80 0.71 6.88
C LEU A 6 -11.86 1.10 7.91
N GLN A 7 -11.44 1.19 9.18
CA GLN A 7 -12.32 1.52 10.30
C GLN A 7 -11.98 2.90 10.86
N ASN A 8 -12.83 3.87 10.63
CA ASN A 8 -12.66 5.26 11.09
C ASN A 8 -11.30 5.84 10.72
N ILE A 9 -10.78 5.48 9.56
CA ILE A 9 -9.48 5.96 9.08
C ILE A 9 -9.57 7.45 8.82
N ALA A 10 -8.63 8.20 9.41
CA ALA A 10 -8.45 9.62 9.18
C ALA A 10 -6.97 9.97 9.21
N HIS A 11 -6.59 10.99 8.50
CA HIS A 11 -5.21 11.47 8.51
C HIS A 11 -5.12 12.98 8.47
N SER A 12 -4.28 13.51 9.35
CA SER A 12 -3.85 14.90 9.35
C SER A 12 -2.33 14.93 9.40
N TYR A 13 -1.71 15.76 8.58
CA TYR A 13 -0.26 15.96 8.62
C TYR A 13 0.18 16.87 9.78
N ASN A 14 -0.79 17.51 10.46
CA ASN A 14 -0.55 18.33 11.64
C ASN A 14 -1.52 17.97 12.79
N PRO A 15 -1.55 16.72 13.26
CA PRO A 15 -2.58 16.23 14.18
C PRO A 15 -2.56 16.90 15.57
N GLN A 16 -1.45 17.55 15.92
CA GLN A 16 -1.30 18.24 17.22
C GLN A 16 -1.57 19.75 17.13
N ALA A 17 -1.85 20.28 15.93
CA ALA A 17 -2.13 21.69 15.77
C ALA A 17 -3.51 22.05 16.30
N ALA A 18 -3.64 23.30 16.81
CA ALA A 18 -4.93 23.81 17.29
C ALA A 18 -5.95 23.96 16.15
N ASP A 19 -5.48 24.21 14.96
CA ASP A 19 -6.25 24.32 13.71
C ASP A 19 -6.09 23.07 12.84
N LYS A 20 -6.18 21.89 13.44
CA LYS A 20 -6.04 20.61 12.76
C LYS A 20 -6.90 20.53 11.52
N THR A 21 -6.25 20.26 10.38
CA THR A 21 -6.89 20.03 9.10
C THR A 21 -6.71 18.58 8.68
N TYR A 22 -7.78 17.94 8.19
CA TYR A 22 -7.69 16.59 7.68
C TYR A 22 -7.29 16.60 6.19
N ALA A 23 -6.26 15.84 5.87
CA ALA A 23 -5.97 15.46 4.48
C ALA A 23 -6.92 14.35 4.03
N LEU A 24 -7.42 13.58 4.97
CA LEU A 24 -8.40 12.52 4.79
C LEU A 24 -9.36 12.54 5.98
N ASP A 25 -10.60 12.93 5.73
CA ASP A 25 -11.66 12.94 6.77
C ASP A 25 -12.00 11.52 7.21
N PRO A 26 -12.45 11.33 8.47
CA PRO A 26 -12.80 10.01 8.99
C PRO A 26 -13.83 9.29 8.12
N PHE A 27 -13.54 8.05 7.74
CA PHE A 27 -14.46 7.23 6.96
C PHE A 27 -14.28 5.73 7.25
N ASN A 28 -15.28 4.96 6.83
CA ASN A 28 -15.28 3.50 6.89
C ASN A 28 -15.48 2.94 5.48
N MET A 29 -14.75 1.90 5.15
CA MET A 29 -14.85 1.24 3.87
C MET A 29 -14.38 -0.21 3.98
N THR A 30 -15.01 -1.10 3.22
CA THR A 30 -14.57 -2.49 3.10
C THR A 30 -14.39 -2.84 1.63
N TRP A 31 -13.24 -3.38 1.28
CA TRP A 31 -12.93 -3.92 -0.04
C TRP A 31 -12.82 -5.43 0.05
N ILE A 32 -13.72 -6.11 -0.66
CA ILE A 32 -13.77 -7.58 -0.63
C ILE A 32 -12.55 -8.19 -1.32
N ASP A 33 -12.17 -9.38 -0.87
CA ASP A 33 -11.13 -10.17 -1.53
C ASP A 33 -11.48 -10.40 -3.00
N GLY A 34 -10.48 -10.21 -3.87
CA GLY A 34 -10.66 -10.36 -5.32
C GLY A 34 -11.39 -9.21 -6.00
N GLY A 35 -11.89 -8.22 -5.24
CA GLY A 35 -12.55 -7.05 -5.77
C GLY A 35 -11.63 -6.14 -6.58
N ARG A 36 -12.21 -5.36 -7.47
CA ARG A 36 -11.51 -4.33 -8.25
C ARG A 36 -12.22 -3.01 -8.00
N TYR A 37 -11.49 -2.02 -7.50
CA TYR A 37 -12.04 -0.74 -7.08
C TYR A 37 -11.30 0.41 -7.73
N ALA A 38 -12.03 1.48 -8.04
CA ALA A 38 -11.46 2.73 -8.52
C ALA A 38 -11.83 3.85 -7.56
N ILE A 39 -10.85 4.67 -7.21
CA ILE A 39 -11.04 5.83 -6.34
C ILE A 39 -11.07 7.06 -7.23
N LEU A 40 -12.21 7.74 -7.23
CA LEU A 40 -12.45 8.93 -8.05
C LEU A 40 -12.59 10.15 -7.17
N GLY A 41 -12.10 11.27 -7.65
CA GLY A 41 -12.23 12.55 -6.99
C GLY A 41 -11.27 13.58 -7.53
N PRO A 42 -11.49 14.87 -7.23
CA PRO A 42 -10.61 15.94 -7.67
C PRO A 42 -9.22 15.83 -7.02
N SER A 43 -8.25 16.51 -7.61
CA SER A 43 -6.90 16.61 -7.06
C SER A 43 -6.95 17.19 -5.64
N GLY A 44 -6.19 16.58 -4.71
CA GLY A 44 -6.13 17.02 -3.32
C GLY A 44 -7.27 16.53 -2.41
N CYS A 45 -8.13 15.61 -2.86
CA CYS A 45 -9.22 15.06 -2.03
C CYS A 45 -8.80 13.88 -1.14
N GLY A 46 -7.52 13.52 -1.10
CA GLY A 46 -7.01 12.47 -0.21
C GLY A 46 -6.82 11.09 -0.84
N LYS A 47 -7.00 10.94 -2.16
CA LYS A 47 -6.82 9.65 -2.84
C LYS A 47 -5.44 9.04 -2.61
N THR A 48 -4.38 9.81 -2.84
CA THR A 48 -3.00 9.38 -2.65
C THR A 48 -2.71 9.09 -1.18
N THR A 49 -3.21 9.92 -0.27
CA THR A 49 -3.08 9.71 1.18
C THR A 49 -3.70 8.38 1.60
N MET A 50 -4.90 8.07 1.11
CA MET A 50 -5.58 6.80 1.39
C MET A 50 -4.77 5.60 0.90
N LEU A 51 -4.27 5.65 -0.33
CA LEU A 51 -3.43 4.57 -0.89
C LEU A 51 -2.13 4.41 -0.11
N ASN A 52 -1.50 5.50 0.29
CA ASN A 52 -0.27 5.46 1.10
C ASN A 52 -0.52 4.90 2.50
N ILE A 53 -1.68 5.12 3.08
CA ILE A 53 -2.09 4.49 4.34
C ILE A 53 -2.27 2.98 4.14
N MET A 54 -2.95 2.57 3.08
CA MET A 54 -3.17 1.15 2.78
C MET A 54 -1.87 0.40 2.52
N SER A 55 -0.91 1.04 1.88
CA SER A 55 0.40 0.45 1.61
C SER A 55 1.38 0.49 2.80
N GLY A 56 1.12 1.31 3.80
CA GLY A 56 1.99 1.47 4.97
C GLY A 56 3.07 2.53 4.83
N ILE A 57 3.07 3.30 3.76
CA ILE A 57 4.00 4.44 3.59
C ILE A 57 3.66 5.56 4.57
N VAL A 58 2.38 5.77 4.83
CA VAL A 58 1.87 6.75 5.81
C VAL A 58 1.07 6.00 6.87
N GLN A 59 1.31 6.34 8.14
CA GLN A 59 0.52 5.82 9.23
C GLN A 59 -0.68 6.75 9.47
N PRO A 60 -1.92 6.22 9.57
CA PRO A 60 -3.08 7.07 9.78
C PRO A 60 -3.02 7.75 11.15
N SER A 61 -3.55 8.95 11.26
CA SER A 61 -3.65 9.65 12.54
C SER A 61 -4.69 9.02 13.46
N GLU A 62 -5.74 8.46 12.87
CA GLU A 62 -6.85 7.84 13.59
C GLU A 62 -7.33 6.60 12.84
N GLY A 63 -7.97 5.69 13.57
CA GLY A 63 -8.60 4.51 13.00
C GLY A 63 -7.69 3.30 12.87
N LYS A 64 -8.23 2.27 12.25
CA LYS A 64 -7.55 0.99 12.04
C LYS A 64 -7.71 0.51 10.61
N LEU A 65 -6.67 -0.16 10.11
CA LEU A 65 -6.66 -0.86 8.84
C LEU A 65 -6.50 -2.35 9.10
N LEU A 66 -7.42 -3.15 8.56
CA LEU A 66 -7.39 -4.60 8.71
C LEU A 66 -7.25 -5.28 7.35
N PHE A 67 -6.39 -6.30 7.28
CA PHE A 67 -6.29 -7.22 6.15
C PHE A 67 -6.73 -8.60 6.64
N ASP A 68 -7.83 -9.12 6.07
CA ASP A 68 -8.45 -10.38 6.50
C ASP A 68 -8.72 -10.43 8.01
N GLY A 69 -9.21 -9.31 8.58
CA GLY A 69 -9.50 -9.19 10.00
C GLY A 69 -8.29 -8.97 10.91
N VAL A 70 -7.08 -8.96 10.35
CA VAL A 70 -5.84 -8.72 11.12
C VAL A 70 -5.48 -7.23 11.04
N ASP A 71 -5.28 -6.60 12.18
CA ASP A 71 -4.85 -5.19 12.28
C ASP A 71 -3.42 -5.04 11.76
N VAL A 72 -3.28 -4.33 10.65
CA VAL A 72 -1.98 -4.05 10.01
C VAL A 72 -1.59 -2.57 10.11
N THR A 73 -2.30 -1.78 10.90
CA THR A 73 -2.14 -0.32 10.96
C THR A 73 -0.71 0.10 11.26
N THR A 74 -0.03 -0.61 12.15
CA THR A 74 1.35 -0.31 12.57
C THR A 74 2.41 -1.12 11.84
N LEU A 75 2.02 -2.05 10.97
CA LEU A 75 2.97 -2.85 10.21
C LEU A 75 3.63 -2.03 9.10
N SER A 76 4.89 -2.35 8.83
CA SER A 76 5.62 -1.76 7.70
C SER A 76 5.08 -2.25 6.36
N THR A 77 5.42 -1.56 5.28
CA THR A 77 5.03 -1.94 3.92
C THR A 77 5.45 -3.38 3.58
N SER A 78 6.66 -3.77 3.95
CA SER A 78 7.18 -5.12 3.69
C SER A 78 6.43 -6.22 4.43
N GLU A 79 5.90 -5.93 5.61
CA GLU A 79 5.15 -6.89 6.41
C GLU A 79 3.71 -7.08 5.94
N ARG A 80 3.18 -6.15 5.14
CA ARG A 80 1.79 -6.19 4.65
C ARG A 80 1.58 -7.07 3.43
N ASN A 81 2.64 -7.52 2.78
CA ASN A 81 2.57 -8.32 1.54
C ASN A 81 1.69 -7.65 0.46
N ILE A 82 1.93 -6.38 0.20
CA ILE A 82 1.25 -5.59 -0.82
C ILE A 82 2.18 -5.27 -1.98
N ALA A 83 1.59 -4.84 -3.08
CA ALA A 83 2.32 -4.24 -4.20
C ALA A 83 1.66 -2.90 -4.55
N GLN A 84 2.48 -1.89 -4.83
CA GLN A 84 2.01 -0.57 -5.20
C GLN A 84 2.69 -0.13 -6.49
N VAL A 85 1.89 0.37 -7.43
CA VAL A 85 2.38 1.01 -8.65
C VAL A 85 2.26 2.53 -8.46
N PHE A 86 3.39 3.22 -8.54
CA PHE A 86 3.45 4.67 -8.37
C PHE A 86 3.13 5.39 -9.68
N GLN A 87 2.78 6.66 -9.59
CA GLN A 87 2.50 7.53 -10.75
C GLN A 87 3.73 7.64 -11.67
N PHE A 88 4.93 7.65 -11.09
CA PHE A 88 6.18 7.65 -11.82
C PHE A 88 6.84 6.28 -11.71
N PRO A 89 7.46 5.78 -12.81
CA PRO A 89 8.18 4.50 -12.77
C PRO A 89 9.27 4.52 -11.69
N VAL A 90 9.31 3.45 -10.87
CA VAL A 90 10.35 3.25 -9.86
C VAL A 90 11.16 2.03 -10.26
N ILE A 91 12.36 2.24 -10.72
CA ILE A 91 13.30 1.19 -11.10
C ILE A 91 14.67 1.44 -10.46
N TYR A 92 15.39 0.38 -10.20
CA TYR A 92 16.76 0.47 -9.70
C TYR A 92 17.71 0.53 -10.90
N GLY A 93 18.21 1.72 -11.20
CA GLY A 93 19.08 1.96 -12.35
C GLY A 93 20.44 1.26 -12.28
N THR A 94 20.86 0.79 -11.11
CA THR A 94 22.09 0.02 -10.89
C THR A 94 21.90 -1.49 -11.09
N MET A 95 20.67 -1.93 -11.31
CA MET A 95 20.31 -3.34 -11.52
C MET A 95 19.92 -3.59 -12.98
N THR A 96 20.12 -4.83 -13.42
CA THR A 96 19.63 -5.28 -14.74
C THR A 96 18.09 -5.39 -14.71
N VAL A 97 17.47 -5.56 -15.88
CA VAL A 97 16.03 -5.81 -16.01
C VAL A 97 15.64 -7.05 -15.19
N GLU A 98 16.38 -8.14 -15.37
CA GLU A 98 16.17 -9.39 -14.62
C GLU A 98 16.23 -9.17 -13.10
N GLN A 99 17.23 -8.43 -12.63
CA GLN A 99 17.38 -8.12 -11.20
C GLN A 99 16.24 -7.26 -10.67
N ASN A 100 15.76 -6.29 -11.46
CA ASN A 100 14.59 -5.48 -11.09
C ASN A 100 13.33 -6.33 -10.97
N LEU A 101 13.09 -7.27 -11.90
CA LEU A 101 11.95 -8.18 -11.85
C LEU A 101 12.05 -9.17 -10.69
N ALA A 102 13.26 -9.65 -10.39
CA ALA A 102 13.50 -10.61 -9.32
C ALA A 102 13.45 -9.99 -7.92
N PHE A 103 13.71 -8.70 -7.78
CA PHE A 103 13.93 -8.02 -6.51
C PHE A 103 12.83 -8.26 -5.46
N PRO A 104 11.52 -8.15 -5.77
CA PRO A 104 10.48 -8.41 -4.79
C PRO A 104 10.49 -9.84 -4.24
N LEU A 105 10.86 -10.80 -5.06
CA LEU A 105 10.95 -12.22 -4.66
C LEU A 105 12.21 -12.47 -3.83
N VAL A 106 13.31 -11.85 -4.19
CA VAL A 106 14.56 -11.88 -3.39
C VAL A 106 14.32 -11.33 -1.99
N CYS A 107 13.63 -10.19 -1.88
CA CYS A 107 13.30 -9.58 -0.58
C CYS A 107 12.41 -10.47 0.29
N ARG A 108 11.60 -11.35 -0.33
CA ARG A 108 10.73 -12.30 0.37
C ARG A 108 11.38 -13.67 0.58
N ASN A 109 12.67 -13.81 0.29
CA ASN A 109 13.45 -15.03 0.48
C ASN A 109 12.91 -16.25 -0.30
N TYR A 110 12.37 -16.04 -1.50
CA TYR A 110 12.00 -17.15 -2.37
C TYR A 110 13.25 -17.91 -2.87
N GLU A 111 13.11 -19.20 -3.13
CA GLU A 111 14.19 -20.00 -3.70
C GLU A 111 14.51 -19.56 -5.13
N LYS A 112 15.78 -19.68 -5.51
CA LYS A 112 16.26 -19.21 -6.83
C LYS A 112 15.49 -19.78 -8.00
N PHE A 113 15.14 -21.08 -7.98
CA PHE A 113 14.40 -21.69 -9.09
C PHE A 113 12.98 -21.10 -9.25
N VAL A 114 12.34 -20.71 -8.14
CA VAL A 114 11.03 -20.04 -8.14
C VAL A 114 11.16 -18.63 -8.72
N ILE A 115 12.20 -17.91 -8.32
CA ILE A 115 12.50 -16.56 -8.84
C ILE A 115 12.73 -16.61 -10.36
N ASP A 116 13.59 -17.53 -10.81
CA ASP A 116 13.91 -17.65 -12.23
C ASP A 116 12.67 -18.00 -13.07
N ALA A 117 11.82 -18.88 -12.58
CA ALA A 117 10.56 -19.25 -13.25
C ALA A 117 9.60 -18.05 -13.34
N LYS A 118 9.45 -17.30 -12.27
CA LYS A 118 8.55 -16.11 -12.23
C LYS A 118 9.09 -14.97 -13.10
N VAL A 119 10.37 -14.74 -13.10
CA VAL A 119 11.00 -13.72 -13.97
C VAL A 119 10.76 -14.06 -15.44
N GLN A 120 10.91 -15.32 -15.84
CA GLN A 120 10.62 -15.76 -17.21
C GLN A 120 9.13 -15.63 -17.57
N GLU A 121 8.23 -15.87 -16.61
CA GLU A 121 6.79 -15.74 -16.83
C GLU A 121 6.36 -14.30 -17.12
N VAL A 122 6.95 -13.31 -16.42
CA VAL A 122 6.54 -11.90 -16.50
C VAL A 122 7.35 -11.06 -17.47
N ALA A 123 8.46 -11.58 -17.94
CA ALA A 123 9.38 -10.87 -18.86
C ALA A 123 8.84 -10.72 -20.30
#